data_8a71423c049c690125ad58d80fc474e8
#
_entry.id   8a71423c049c690125ad58d80fc474e8
#
_cell.length_a   1.000
_cell.length_b   1.000
_cell.length_c   1.000
_cell.angle_alpha   90.00
_cell.angle_beta   90.00
_cell.angle_gamma   90.00
#
_symmetry.space_group_name_H-M   'P 1'
#
loop_
_entity.id
_entity.type
_entity.pdbx_description
1 polymer ?
#
loop_
_entity_poly.entity_id
_entity_poly.type
_entity_poly.pdbx_seq_one_letter_code
_entity_poly.pdbx_strand_id
1 'polypeptide(L)'
;TINEVVSYMDNELSPLWYRLSKHRFTTRPPSYADVLIRWGCSASVDTESEVVYNKNIKQIKDKGVVRKLLDENDIPVPEPVDLTKVDPYEDLPLVVRPATHQKGGDFLLFNNISDVLDKGYLISRLDNPYGSRLYPKTHEYRVHIGHGKVLLVQEKVQTSFEHVGENWNYENGYSFVVIPWKQYRKEIVSLAVEALEVVGLDFGAVDIMSDPLDHFLPIAVVCEINTSPQLEGYTAQRYAEYFDWLIRTKETRHFEIPPDLSARHMYLSTGS
;
A
#
# COMPACT_ATOMS: atom_id res chain seq x y z
N THR A 1 10.00 3.16 9.54
CA THR A 1 10.17 2.04 10.50
C THR A 1 9.44 2.35 11.78
N ILE A 2 9.15 1.35 12.64
CA ILE A 2 8.50 1.56 13.94
C ILE A 2 9.25 2.59 14.80
N ASN A 3 10.58 2.67 14.68
CA ASN A 3 11.40 3.70 15.33
C ASN A 3 11.07 5.12 14.82
N GLU A 4 10.63 5.28 13.59
CA GLU A 4 10.17 6.58 13.07
C GLU A 4 8.81 6.98 13.65
N VAL A 5 7.91 6.02 13.88
CA VAL A 5 6.66 6.28 14.61
C VAL A 5 6.98 6.79 16.01
N VAL A 6 7.94 6.16 16.71
CA VAL A 6 8.36 6.57 18.05
C VAL A 6 9.06 7.92 18.02
N SER A 7 9.97 8.19 17.08
CA SER A 7 10.71 9.45 17.00
C SER A 7 9.84 10.65 16.58
N TYR A 8 8.84 10.41 15.74
CA TYR A 8 7.90 11.46 15.35
C TYR A 8 6.93 11.83 16.48
N MET A 9 6.65 10.86 17.35
CA MET A 9 5.81 11.07 18.54
C MET A 9 6.55 11.78 19.68
N ASP A 10 7.88 11.85 19.65
CA ASP A 10 8.71 12.53 20.67
C ASP A 10 8.52 14.06 20.70
N ASN A 11 7.93 14.66 19.67
CA ASN A 11 7.80 16.11 19.56
C ASN A 11 6.44 16.67 19.98
N GLU A 12 5.45 15.84 20.34
CA GLU A 12 4.17 16.34 20.81
C GLU A 12 3.68 15.57 22.04
N LEU A 13 3.32 16.29 23.07
CA LEU A 13 2.69 15.87 24.32
C LEU A 13 1.29 15.25 24.11
N SER A 14 1.16 14.32 23.16
CA SER A 14 -0.08 13.63 22.89
C SER A 14 -0.36 12.57 23.97
N PRO A 15 -1.58 12.51 24.53
CA PRO A 15 -2.00 11.40 25.39
C PRO A 15 -1.83 10.03 24.76
N LEU A 16 -1.83 9.97 23.43
CA LEU A 16 -1.65 8.76 22.63
C LEU A 16 -0.21 8.26 22.69
N TRP A 17 0.78 9.14 22.56
CA TRP A 17 2.19 8.80 22.72
C TRP A 17 2.45 8.14 24.09
N TYR A 18 1.93 8.73 25.15
CA TYR A 18 2.10 8.18 26.49
C TYR A 18 1.53 6.77 26.62
N ARG A 19 0.45 6.44 25.93
CA ARG A 19 -0.11 5.08 25.91
C ARG A 19 0.75 4.11 25.14
N LEU A 20 1.18 4.49 23.93
CA LEU A 20 1.99 3.63 23.07
C LEU A 20 3.44 3.47 23.56
N SER A 21 4.00 4.47 24.22
CA SER A 21 5.37 4.41 24.77
C SER A 21 5.56 3.34 25.85
N LYS A 22 4.47 2.82 26.43
CA LYS A 22 4.50 1.70 27.36
C LYS A 22 4.66 0.35 26.69
N HIS A 23 4.51 0.27 25.37
CA HIS A 23 4.59 -0.97 24.63
C HIS A 23 6.00 -1.18 24.09
N ARG A 24 6.39 -2.44 23.96
CA ARG A 24 7.73 -2.81 23.49
C ARG A 24 7.73 -2.88 21.96
N PHE A 25 8.62 -2.10 21.35
CA PHE A 25 8.95 -2.23 19.93
C PHE A 25 10.17 -3.15 19.77
N THR A 26 10.10 -4.09 18.84
CA THR A 26 11.17 -5.05 18.63
C THR A 26 11.31 -5.42 17.16
N THR A 27 12.55 -5.64 16.72
CA THR A 27 12.88 -6.17 15.39
C THR A 27 12.83 -7.70 15.34
N ARG A 28 12.74 -8.35 16.50
CA ARG A 28 12.61 -9.80 16.62
C ARG A 28 11.27 -10.14 17.27
N PRO A 29 10.52 -11.12 16.75
CA PRO A 29 9.28 -11.54 17.36
C PRO A 29 9.53 -12.00 18.81
N PRO A 30 8.72 -11.54 19.78
CA PRO A 30 8.78 -12.07 21.13
C PRO A 30 8.22 -13.50 21.16
N SER A 31 8.68 -14.32 22.10
CA SER A 31 8.10 -15.64 22.35
C SER A 31 6.65 -15.55 22.83
N TYR A 32 6.32 -14.50 23.56
CA TYR A 32 4.98 -14.22 24.06
C TYR A 32 4.70 -12.71 24.11
N ALA A 33 3.46 -12.34 23.78
CA ALA A 33 2.88 -11.02 24.02
C ALA A 33 1.34 -11.17 24.13
N ASP A 34 0.66 -10.32 24.90
CA ASP A 34 -0.80 -10.28 24.89
C ASP A 34 -1.35 -9.89 23.53
N VAL A 35 -0.67 -8.94 22.87
CA VAL A 35 -0.98 -8.48 21.52
C VAL A 35 0.31 -8.30 20.75
N LEU A 36 0.42 -8.93 19.59
CA LEU A 36 1.52 -8.75 18.64
C LEU A 36 1.02 -8.09 17.36
N ILE A 37 1.50 -6.89 17.07
CA ILE A 37 1.20 -6.15 15.84
C ILE A 37 2.41 -6.29 14.89
N ARG A 38 2.20 -6.91 13.72
CA ARG A 38 3.26 -7.12 12.73
C ARG A 38 3.24 -6.01 11.69
N TRP A 39 4.28 -5.18 11.70
CA TRP A 39 4.47 -4.06 10.78
C TRP A 39 5.62 -4.37 9.82
N GLY A 40 5.31 -4.69 8.55
CA GLY A 40 6.31 -4.95 7.50
C GLY A 40 7.23 -6.16 7.73
N CYS A 41 7.04 -6.90 8.81
CA CYS A 41 7.90 -8.03 9.16
C CYS A 41 7.40 -9.32 8.50
N SER A 42 8.10 -9.78 7.45
CA SER A 42 7.78 -11.03 6.74
C SER A 42 8.43 -12.28 7.36
N ALA A 43 9.22 -12.15 8.44
CA ALA A 43 9.82 -13.28 9.13
C ALA A 43 8.75 -14.22 9.70
N SER A 44 9.04 -15.50 9.75
CA SER A 44 8.20 -16.46 10.47
C SER A 44 8.14 -16.08 11.94
N VAL A 45 6.94 -16.09 12.51
CA VAL A 45 6.73 -15.81 13.92
C VAL A 45 6.23 -17.09 14.55
N ASP A 46 7.10 -17.72 15.33
CA ASP A 46 6.73 -18.74 16.29
C ASP A 46 6.51 -18.02 17.64
N THR A 47 5.25 -17.83 18.00
CA THR A 47 4.86 -17.06 19.18
C THR A 47 3.62 -17.66 19.81
N GLU A 48 3.61 -17.69 21.14
CA GLU A 48 2.46 -18.04 21.96
C GLU A 48 1.58 -16.82 22.28
N SER A 49 1.72 -15.74 21.53
CA SER A 49 0.93 -14.52 21.73
C SER A 49 -0.57 -14.79 21.58
N GLU A 50 -1.39 -14.21 22.47
CA GLU A 50 -2.84 -14.41 22.47
C GLU A 50 -3.47 -13.90 21.18
N VAL A 51 -3.06 -12.73 20.73
CA VAL A 51 -3.55 -12.08 19.51
C VAL A 51 -2.38 -11.66 18.62
N VAL A 52 -2.44 -12.02 17.34
CA VAL A 52 -1.43 -11.64 16.34
C VAL A 52 -2.13 -10.98 15.16
N TYR A 53 -1.91 -9.69 14.99
CA TYR A 53 -2.40 -8.93 13.83
C TYR A 53 -1.41 -9.02 12.66
N ASN A 54 -1.95 -9.07 11.45
CA ASN A 54 -1.20 -9.32 10.20
C ASN A 54 -0.42 -10.65 10.24
N LYS A 55 -1.05 -11.70 10.74
CA LYS A 55 -0.46 -13.04 10.82
C LYS A 55 0.06 -13.53 9.46
N ASN A 56 -0.67 -13.22 8.38
CA ASN A 56 -0.40 -13.69 7.01
C ASN A 56 0.59 -12.81 6.23
N ILE A 57 1.22 -11.83 6.86
CA ILE A 57 2.10 -10.84 6.20
C ILE A 57 3.23 -11.45 5.34
N LYS A 58 3.65 -12.68 5.64
CA LYS A 58 4.69 -13.37 4.86
C LYS A 58 4.29 -13.59 3.40
N GLN A 59 3.01 -13.82 3.13
CA GLN A 59 2.49 -14.09 1.79
C GLN A 59 2.55 -12.86 0.89
N ILE A 60 2.62 -11.66 1.47
CA ILE A 60 2.58 -10.38 0.75
C ILE A 60 3.96 -9.92 0.26
N LYS A 61 5.01 -10.65 0.57
CA LYS A 61 6.39 -10.27 0.20
C LYS A 61 6.60 -10.32 -1.31
N ASP A 62 6.09 -11.35 -1.97
CA ASP A 62 6.15 -11.53 -3.42
C ASP A 62 4.97 -10.84 -4.09
N LYS A 63 5.24 -9.73 -4.76
CA LYS A 63 4.21 -8.90 -5.40
C LYS A 63 3.58 -9.57 -6.62
N GLY A 64 4.31 -10.42 -7.30
CA GLY A 64 3.77 -11.23 -8.40
C GLY A 64 2.72 -12.23 -7.90
N VAL A 65 3.03 -12.92 -6.79
CA VAL A 65 2.08 -13.85 -6.14
C VAL A 65 0.85 -13.12 -5.62
N VAL A 66 1.03 -11.95 -5.00
CA VAL A 66 -0.10 -11.13 -4.53
C VAL A 66 -1.00 -10.72 -5.69
N ARG A 67 -0.41 -10.22 -6.77
CA ARG A 67 -1.17 -9.78 -7.95
C ARG A 67 -1.98 -10.94 -8.57
N LYS A 68 -1.36 -12.12 -8.69
CA LYS A 68 -2.05 -13.32 -9.15
C LYS A 68 -3.21 -13.72 -8.22
N LEU A 69 -3.00 -13.67 -6.90
CA LEU A 69 -4.04 -13.96 -5.91
C LEU A 69 -5.23 -12.98 -6.05
N LEU A 70 -4.96 -11.70 -6.26
CA LEU A 70 -6.00 -10.69 -6.47
C LEU A 70 -6.79 -10.97 -7.76
N ASP A 71 -6.10 -11.23 -8.87
CA ASP A 71 -6.72 -11.55 -10.15
C ASP A 71 -7.59 -12.81 -10.08
N GLU A 72 -7.12 -13.88 -9.44
CA GLU A 72 -7.87 -15.13 -9.20
C GLU A 72 -9.13 -14.94 -8.32
N ASN A 73 -9.24 -13.82 -7.61
CA ASN A 73 -10.39 -13.44 -6.78
C ASN A 73 -11.18 -12.26 -7.37
N ASP A 74 -11.08 -12.03 -8.68
CA ASP A 74 -11.83 -10.99 -9.40
C ASP A 74 -11.54 -9.55 -8.91
N ILE A 75 -10.41 -9.33 -8.24
CA ILE A 75 -9.94 -7.99 -7.87
C ILE A 75 -9.17 -7.40 -9.06
N PRO A 76 -9.63 -6.28 -9.65
CA PRO A 76 -8.98 -5.66 -10.78
C PRO A 76 -7.51 -5.31 -10.50
N VAL A 77 -6.60 -5.84 -11.31
CA VAL A 77 -5.17 -5.54 -11.33
C VAL A 77 -4.77 -5.13 -12.76
N PRO A 78 -3.61 -4.46 -12.97
CA PRO A 78 -3.08 -4.29 -14.32
C PRO A 78 -2.96 -5.65 -15.00
N GLU A 79 -3.46 -5.76 -16.23
CA GLU A 79 -3.57 -7.01 -16.98
C GLU A 79 -2.26 -7.78 -16.97
N PRO A 80 -2.21 -9.01 -16.41
CA PRO A 80 -0.99 -9.78 -16.33
C PRO A 80 -0.49 -10.21 -17.71
N VAL A 81 0.83 -10.23 -17.90
CA VAL A 81 1.48 -10.69 -19.14
C VAL A 81 2.42 -11.84 -18.81
N ASP A 82 2.28 -12.96 -19.54
CA ASP A 82 3.20 -14.10 -19.47
C ASP A 82 4.53 -13.74 -20.15
N LEU A 83 5.54 -13.42 -19.35
CA LEU A 83 6.87 -13.01 -19.84
C LEU A 83 7.58 -14.10 -20.67
N THR A 84 7.09 -15.33 -20.67
CA THR A 84 7.64 -16.42 -21.51
C THR A 84 7.05 -16.45 -22.94
N LYS A 85 5.95 -15.70 -23.17
CA LYS A 85 5.17 -15.69 -24.41
C LYS A 85 4.67 -14.31 -24.81
N VAL A 86 5.49 -13.28 -24.56
CA VAL A 86 5.11 -11.89 -24.87
C VAL A 86 4.73 -11.74 -26.34
N ASP A 87 3.50 -11.32 -26.61
CA ASP A 87 3.07 -10.90 -27.94
C ASP A 87 3.28 -9.39 -28.09
N PRO A 88 4.23 -8.95 -28.94
CA PRO A 88 4.54 -7.53 -29.08
C PRO A 88 3.42 -6.69 -29.71
N TYR A 89 2.37 -7.29 -30.25
CA TYR A 89 1.22 -6.59 -30.81
C TYR A 89 0.09 -6.43 -29.79
N GLU A 90 -0.01 -7.36 -28.83
CA GLU A 90 -1.09 -7.36 -27.86
C GLU A 90 -0.64 -6.90 -26.47
N ASP A 91 0.60 -7.21 -26.05
CA ASP A 91 1.08 -6.99 -24.68
C ASP A 91 1.79 -5.65 -24.46
N LEU A 92 2.02 -4.87 -25.52
CA LEU A 92 2.64 -3.54 -25.38
C LEU A 92 1.59 -2.42 -25.24
N PRO A 93 1.88 -1.39 -24.48
CA PRO A 93 3.07 -1.16 -23.63
C PRO A 93 3.15 -2.12 -22.44
N LEU A 94 4.33 -2.69 -22.20
CA LEU A 94 4.59 -3.68 -21.16
C LEU A 94 5.41 -3.09 -20.01
N VAL A 95 4.96 -3.29 -18.77
CA VAL A 95 5.69 -2.99 -17.54
C VAL A 95 6.22 -4.28 -16.94
N VAL A 96 7.52 -4.34 -16.64
CA VAL A 96 8.14 -5.47 -15.95
C VAL A 96 8.82 -5.00 -14.68
N ARG A 97 8.63 -5.77 -13.61
CA ARG A 97 9.20 -5.47 -12.28
C ARG A 97 9.68 -6.77 -11.61
N PRO A 98 10.69 -6.71 -10.72
CA PRO A 98 11.03 -7.86 -9.89
C PRO A 98 9.93 -8.10 -8.84
N ALA A 99 9.77 -9.35 -8.40
CA ALA A 99 8.80 -9.74 -7.38
C ALA A 99 9.02 -8.99 -6.05
N THR A 100 10.27 -8.71 -5.73
CA THR A 100 10.68 -7.99 -4.52
C THR A 100 11.35 -6.67 -4.89
N HIS A 101 10.61 -5.58 -4.91
CA HIS A 101 11.15 -4.24 -5.13
C HIS A 101 10.69 -3.26 -4.05
N GLN A 102 11.41 -2.16 -3.89
CA GLN A 102 11.09 -1.09 -2.96
C GLN A 102 11.16 0.27 -3.67
N LYS A 103 10.31 1.22 -3.23
CA LYS A 103 10.33 2.63 -3.67
C LYS A 103 10.21 2.83 -5.18
N GLY A 104 9.56 1.91 -5.89
CA GLY A 104 9.41 2.00 -7.34
C GLY A 104 10.69 1.71 -8.15
N GLY A 105 11.72 1.12 -7.52
CA GLY A 105 12.94 0.70 -8.21
C GLY A 105 12.70 -0.41 -9.23
N ASP A 106 13.67 -0.59 -10.12
CA ASP A 106 13.70 -1.65 -11.14
C ASP A 106 12.45 -1.69 -12.05
N PHE A 107 11.95 -0.52 -12.43
CA PHE A 107 10.82 -0.35 -13.32
C PHE A 107 11.32 -0.38 -14.78
N LEU A 108 10.95 -1.42 -15.52
CA LEU A 108 11.22 -1.52 -16.95
C LEU A 108 9.92 -1.27 -17.73
N LEU A 109 9.97 -0.32 -18.66
CA LEU A 109 8.88 -0.01 -19.58
C LEU A 109 9.32 -0.29 -21.01
N PHE A 110 8.51 -1.08 -21.71
CA PHE A 110 8.66 -1.40 -23.12
C PHE A 110 7.45 -0.85 -23.88
N ASN A 111 7.65 0.24 -24.60
CA ASN A 111 6.54 0.91 -25.31
C ASN A 111 6.27 0.29 -26.68
N ASN A 112 7.27 -0.35 -27.27
CA ASN A 112 7.21 -0.88 -28.62
C ASN A 112 8.19 -2.04 -28.81
N ILE A 113 8.13 -2.69 -29.97
CA ILE A 113 9.00 -3.83 -30.33
C ILE A 113 10.49 -3.47 -30.26
N SER A 114 10.88 -2.26 -30.66
CA SER A 114 12.28 -1.85 -30.60
C SER A 114 12.79 -1.84 -29.15
N ASP A 115 11.98 -1.35 -28.20
CA ASP A 115 12.32 -1.42 -26.78
C ASP A 115 12.55 -2.88 -26.31
N VAL A 116 11.72 -3.82 -26.77
CA VAL A 116 11.86 -5.24 -26.44
C VAL A 116 13.17 -5.81 -27.01
N LEU A 117 13.50 -5.50 -28.24
CA LEU A 117 14.74 -5.95 -28.88
C LEU A 117 15.98 -5.37 -28.22
N ASP A 118 15.94 -4.09 -27.86
CA ASP A 118 17.08 -3.35 -27.32
C ASP A 118 17.32 -3.63 -25.83
N LYS A 119 16.26 -3.81 -25.04
CA LYS A 119 16.33 -3.85 -23.58
C LYS A 119 15.76 -5.14 -22.96
N GLY A 120 15.16 -6.06 -23.77
CA GLY A 120 14.52 -7.26 -23.25
C GLY A 120 15.45 -8.16 -22.44
N TYR A 121 16.77 -8.13 -22.72
CA TYR A 121 17.77 -8.84 -21.94
C TYR A 121 17.82 -8.39 -20.46
N LEU A 122 17.33 -7.19 -20.13
CA LEU A 122 17.28 -6.69 -18.75
C LEU A 122 16.29 -7.49 -17.90
N ILE A 123 15.25 -8.08 -18.49
CA ILE A 123 14.26 -8.91 -17.78
C ILE A 123 14.96 -10.08 -17.08
N SER A 124 15.92 -10.72 -17.75
CA SER A 124 16.65 -11.87 -17.20
C SER A 124 17.58 -11.50 -16.02
N ARG A 125 17.79 -10.21 -15.74
CA ARG A 125 18.57 -9.71 -14.62
C ARG A 125 17.73 -9.41 -13.39
N LEU A 126 16.39 -9.39 -13.53
CA LEU A 126 15.48 -9.15 -12.42
C LEU A 126 15.25 -10.45 -11.62
N ASP A 127 15.10 -10.31 -10.32
CA ASP A 127 14.77 -11.43 -9.43
C ASP A 127 13.27 -11.75 -9.53
N ASN A 128 12.95 -12.95 -10.04
CA ASN A 128 11.58 -13.45 -10.21
C ASN A 128 10.64 -12.39 -10.82
N PRO A 129 10.89 -11.93 -12.08
CA PRO A 129 10.16 -10.83 -12.67
C PRO A 129 8.70 -11.19 -12.96
N TYR A 130 7.82 -10.20 -12.84
CA TYR A 130 6.44 -10.27 -13.32
C TYR A 130 6.14 -9.12 -14.28
N GLY A 131 5.26 -9.39 -15.25
CA GLY A 131 4.85 -8.43 -16.28
C GLY A 131 3.38 -8.06 -16.18
N SER A 132 3.06 -6.87 -16.63
CA SER A 132 1.69 -6.46 -16.88
C SER A 132 1.62 -5.43 -18.00
N ARG A 133 0.49 -5.32 -18.67
CA ARG A 133 0.22 -4.17 -19.53
C ARG A 133 0.29 -2.88 -18.73
N LEU A 134 0.75 -1.82 -19.38
CA LEU A 134 0.71 -0.49 -18.79
C LEU A 134 -0.75 -0.05 -18.61
N TYR A 135 -1.14 0.20 -17.37
CA TYR A 135 -2.43 0.81 -17.08
C TYR A 135 -2.32 2.34 -17.23
N PRO A 136 -3.13 2.98 -18.10
CA PRO A 136 -3.06 4.42 -18.40
C PRO A 136 -3.67 5.22 -17.25
N LYS A 137 -2.95 5.37 -16.16
CA LYS A 137 -3.44 6.06 -14.97
C LYS A 137 -3.42 7.59 -15.13
N THR A 138 -4.48 8.22 -14.66
CA THR A 138 -4.57 9.67 -14.45
C THR A 138 -4.50 10.06 -12.98
N HIS A 139 -4.76 9.08 -12.09
CA HIS A 139 -4.68 9.24 -10.63
C HIS A 139 -4.03 8.01 -9.99
N GLU A 140 -3.37 8.21 -8.86
CA GLU A 140 -2.86 7.13 -8.02
C GLU A 140 -3.17 7.46 -6.56
N TYR A 141 -3.87 6.54 -5.90
CA TYR A 141 -4.30 6.68 -4.51
C TYR A 141 -3.60 5.66 -3.62
N ARG A 142 -3.36 6.05 -2.37
CA ARG A 142 -3.00 5.13 -1.29
C ARG A 142 -4.11 5.15 -0.25
N VAL A 143 -4.78 4.01 -0.10
CA VAL A 143 -5.86 3.83 0.86
C VAL A 143 -5.34 3.05 2.06
N HIS A 144 -5.29 3.68 3.21
CA HIS A 144 -4.90 3.05 4.47
C HIS A 144 -6.13 2.44 5.13
N ILE A 145 -6.03 1.16 5.51
CA ILE A 145 -7.16 0.36 5.98
C ILE A 145 -6.77 -0.34 7.29
N GLY A 146 -7.72 -0.45 8.20
CA GLY A 146 -7.63 -1.27 9.39
C GLY A 146 -8.98 -1.94 9.67
N HIS A 147 -9.01 -3.26 9.78
CA HIS A 147 -10.22 -4.05 10.02
C HIS A 147 -11.40 -3.67 9.12
N GLY A 148 -11.17 -3.62 7.81
CA GLY A 148 -12.20 -3.28 6.81
C GLY A 148 -12.67 -1.82 6.81
N LYS A 149 -12.06 -0.94 7.60
CA LYS A 149 -12.37 0.50 7.64
C LYS A 149 -11.23 1.34 7.12
N VAL A 150 -11.57 2.40 6.41
CA VAL A 150 -10.59 3.37 5.92
C VAL A 150 -10.08 4.23 7.07
N LEU A 151 -8.77 4.20 7.28
CA LEU A 151 -8.09 5.09 8.23
C LEU A 151 -7.79 6.44 7.59
N LEU A 152 -7.39 6.42 6.32
CA LEU A 152 -6.91 7.59 5.58
C LEU A 152 -6.87 7.29 4.08
N VAL A 153 -7.09 8.30 3.24
CA VAL A 153 -6.82 8.26 1.81
C VAL A 153 -5.83 9.35 1.44
N GLN A 154 -4.84 8.99 0.64
CA GLN A 154 -3.88 9.92 0.06
C GLN A 154 -3.95 9.80 -1.46
N GLU A 155 -3.72 10.91 -2.14
CA GLU A 155 -3.52 10.96 -3.58
C GLU A 155 -2.04 11.27 -3.86
N LYS A 156 -1.48 10.61 -4.85
CA LYS A 156 -0.12 10.88 -5.32
C LYS A 156 -0.18 12.07 -6.29
N VAL A 157 0.44 13.16 -5.91
CA VAL A 157 0.47 14.40 -6.68
C VAL A 157 1.89 14.73 -7.11
N GLN A 158 2.03 15.34 -8.27
CA GLN A 158 3.30 15.84 -8.73
C GLN A 158 3.66 17.13 -7.99
N THR A 159 4.82 17.15 -7.34
CA THR A 159 5.34 18.29 -6.58
C THR A 159 6.51 18.99 -7.28
N SER A 160 7.06 18.37 -8.34
CA SER A 160 8.13 18.93 -9.18
C SER A 160 7.74 18.84 -10.65
N PHE A 161 7.99 19.89 -11.41
CA PHE A 161 7.63 19.98 -12.85
C PHE A 161 8.66 19.31 -13.79
N GLU A 162 9.71 18.72 -13.26
CA GLU A 162 10.84 18.21 -14.08
C GLU A 162 10.62 16.79 -14.60
N HIS A 163 9.66 16.04 -14.04
CA HIS A 163 9.46 14.64 -14.46
C HIS A 163 8.27 14.50 -15.39
N VAL A 164 8.51 13.82 -16.51
CA VAL A 164 7.48 13.35 -17.43
C VAL A 164 7.69 11.86 -17.65
N GLY A 165 6.80 11.02 -17.15
CA GLY A 165 6.87 9.56 -17.33
C GLY A 165 5.90 8.80 -16.44
N GLU A 166 5.85 7.49 -16.68
CA GLU A 166 4.85 6.58 -16.06
C GLU A 166 5.22 6.16 -14.62
N ASN A 167 6.48 6.33 -14.23
CA ASN A 167 6.93 5.96 -12.89
C ASN A 167 6.76 7.12 -11.90
N TRP A 168 5.62 7.15 -11.22
CA TRP A 168 5.27 8.16 -10.23
C TRP A 168 5.85 7.80 -8.86
N ASN A 169 7.09 8.16 -8.60
CA ASN A 169 7.77 7.93 -7.33
C ASN A 169 8.33 9.25 -6.76
N TYR A 170 8.85 9.19 -5.53
CA TYR A 170 9.40 10.37 -4.86
C TYR A 170 10.61 10.97 -5.61
N GLU A 171 11.48 10.12 -6.18
CA GLU A 171 12.66 10.55 -6.94
C GLU A 171 12.26 11.29 -8.22
N ASN A 172 11.08 10.99 -8.74
CA ASN A 172 10.48 11.64 -9.91
C ASN A 172 9.54 12.80 -9.53
N GLY A 173 9.65 13.33 -8.31
CA GLY A 173 8.92 14.51 -7.87
C GLY A 173 7.45 14.27 -7.52
N TYR A 174 7.07 13.04 -7.13
CA TYR A 174 5.73 12.75 -6.68
C TYR A 174 5.67 12.50 -5.16
N SER A 175 4.62 13.00 -4.52
CA SER A 175 4.38 12.81 -3.09
C SER A 175 2.93 12.48 -2.82
N PHE A 176 2.67 11.76 -1.72
CA PHE A 176 1.33 11.48 -1.25
C PHE A 176 0.79 12.65 -0.42
N VAL A 177 -0.39 13.14 -0.79
CA VAL A 177 -1.11 14.21 -0.09
C VAL A 177 -2.43 13.65 0.44
N VAL A 178 -2.75 13.92 1.69
CA VAL A 178 -4.03 13.51 2.30
C VAL A 178 -5.17 14.24 1.60
N ILE A 179 -6.17 13.49 1.17
CA ILE A 179 -7.36 14.05 0.54
C ILE A 179 -8.61 13.85 1.42
N PRO A 180 -9.53 14.84 1.45
CA PRO A 180 -10.79 14.72 2.16
C PRO A 180 -11.67 13.61 1.58
N TRP A 181 -12.43 12.93 2.43
CA TRP A 181 -13.32 11.84 2.03
C TRP A 181 -14.33 12.21 0.92
N LYS A 182 -14.65 13.47 0.73
CA LYS A 182 -15.55 13.95 -0.34
C LYS A 182 -14.89 13.99 -1.71
N GLN A 183 -13.58 13.85 -1.80
CA GLN A 183 -12.81 13.99 -3.04
C GLN A 183 -12.44 12.66 -3.68
N TYR A 184 -12.59 11.54 -2.99
CA TYR A 184 -12.32 10.23 -3.57
C TYR A 184 -13.62 9.45 -3.85
N ARG A 185 -13.54 8.59 -4.82
CA ARG A 185 -14.67 7.76 -5.23
C ARG A 185 -14.84 6.57 -4.28
N LYS A 186 -16.09 6.17 -4.05
CA LYS A 186 -16.39 5.00 -3.22
C LYS A 186 -15.79 3.73 -3.79
N GLU A 187 -15.75 3.60 -5.11
CA GLU A 187 -15.19 2.46 -5.83
C GLU A 187 -13.72 2.23 -5.48
N ILE A 188 -12.92 3.31 -5.36
CA ILE A 188 -11.51 3.23 -4.94
C ILE A 188 -11.39 2.62 -3.53
N VAL A 189 -12.26 3.06 -2.64
CA VAL A 189 -12.26 2.61 -1.24
C VAL A 189 -12.72 1.16 -1.15
N SER A 190 -13.83 0.80 -1.81
CA SER A 190 -14.33 -0.58 -1.82
C SER A 190 -13.29 -1.54 -2.36
N LEU A 191 -12.69 -1.21 -3.50
CA LEU A 191 -11.64 -2.01 -4.12
C LEU A 191 -10.44 -2.23 -3.17
N ALA A 192 -10.03 -1.17 -2.46
CA ALA A 192 -8.93 -1.26 -1.50
C ALA A 192 -9.25 -2.19 -0.32
N VAL A 193 -10.47 -2.09 0.24
CA VAL A 193 -10.91 -2.94 1.34
C VAL A 193 -10.97 -4.40 0.89
N GLU A 194 -11.62 -4.69 -0.23
CA GLU A 194 -11.74 -6.03 -0.80
C GLU A 194 -10.36 -6.64 -1.09
N ALA A 195 -9.44 -5.88 -1.67
CA ALA A 195 -8.08 -6.34 -1.93
C ALA A 195 -7.33 -6.72 -0.66
N LEU A 196 -7.47 -5.92 0.42
CA LEU A 196 -6.82 -6.22 1.69
C LEU A 196 -7.41 -7.46 2.36
N GLU A 197 -8.73 -7.67 2.25
CA GLU A 197 -9.43 -8.84 2.75
C GLU A 197 -9.00 -10.12 2.02
N VAL A 198 -8.91 -10.09 0.68
CA VAL A 198 -8.46 -11.22 -0.15
C VAL A 198 -7.08 -11.69 0.26
N VAL A 199 -6.16 -10.79 0.58
CA VAL A 199 -4.81 -11.17 1.02
C VAL A 199 -4.74 -11.51 2.51
N GLY A 200 -5.84 -11.40 3.26
CA GLY A 200 -5.95 -11.81 4.66
C GLY A 200 -5.13 -10.96 5.63
N LEU A 201 -5.05 -9.66 5.38
CA LEU A 201 -4.41 -8.71 6.28
C LEU A 201 -5.44 -7.97 7.14
N ASP A 202 -5.11 -7.76 8.41
CA ASP A 202 -5.94 -6.99 9.34
C ASP A 202 -5.84 -5.48 9.07
N PHE A 203 -4.66 -5.03 8.58
CA PHE A 203 -4.40 -3.64 8.22
C PHE A 203 -3.26 -3.51 7.22
N GLY A 204 -3.24 -2.38 6.51
CA GLY A 204 -2.21 -2.06 5.53
C GLY A 204 -2.58 -0.84 4.70
N ALA A 205 -1.82 -0.60 3.64
CA ALA A 205 -2.18 0.39 2.62
C ALA A 205 -2.22 -0.27 1.25
N VAL A 206 -3.24 0.08 0.47
CA VAL A 206 -3.44 -0.40 -0.89
C VAL A 206 -3.21 0.76 -1.85
N ASP A 207 -2.28 0.59 -2.78
CA ASP A 207 -2.02 1.56 -3.84
C ASP A 207 -2.89 1.21 -5.04
N ILE A 208 -3.71 2.17 -5.47
CA ILE A 208 -4.69 2.02 -6.54
C ILE A 208 -4.40 3.04 -7.65
N MET A 209 -4.28 2.56 -8.87
CA MET A 209 -4.27 3.39 -10.06
C MET A 209 -5.70 3.54 -10.60
N SER A 210 -6.04 4.71 -11.08
CA SER A 210 -7.36 5.01 -11.63
C SER A 210 -7.26 5.84 -12.91
N ASP A 211 -8.08 5.46 -13.90
CA ASP A 211 -8.40 6.27 -15.05
C ASP A 211 -9.91 6.32 -15.27
N PRO A 212 -10.59 7.38 -14.79
CA PRO A 212 -12.03 7.52 -14.92
C PRO A 212 -12.48 7.86 -16.36
N LEU A 213 -11.57 8.13 -17.27
CA LEU A 213 -11.88 8.54 -18.64
C LEU A 213 -11.86 7.37 -19.63
N ASP A 214 -11.18 6.29 -19.29
CA ASP A 214 -11.19 5.08 -20.12
C ASP A 214 -12.42 4.23 -19.80
N HIS A 215 -13.27 4.02 -20.81
CA HIS A 215 -14.49 3.21 -20.67
C HIS A 215 -14.28 1.73 -21.04
N PHE A 216 -13.09 1.36 -21.51
CA PHE A 216 -12.76 -0.01 -21.95
C PHE A 216 -11.99 -0.80 -20.88
N LEU A 217 -11.35 -0.09 -19.93
CA LEU A 217 -10.61 -0.68 -18.83
C LEU A 217 -11.39 -0.54 -17.50
N PRO A 218 -11.07 -1.34 -16.48
CA PRO A 218 -11.56 -1.08 -15.14
C PRO A 218 -11.22 0.34 -14.71
N ILE A 219 -12.19 1.06 -14.14
CA ILE A 219 -12.02 2.46 -13.67
C ILE A 219 -10.86 2.59 -12.68
N ALA A 220 -10.55 1.50 -11.97
CA ALA A 220 -9.48 1.43 -11.00
C ALA A 220 -8.90 0.01 -10.92
N VAL A 221 -7.59 -0.08 -10.66
CA VAL A 221 -6.87 -1.34 -10.47
C VAL A 221 -5.94 -1.25 -9.27
N VAL A 222 -5.78 -2.38 -8.57
CA VAL A 222 -4.82 -2.49 -7.47
C VAL A 222 -3.40 -2.60 -8.03
N CYS A 223 -2.57 -1.63 -7.70
CA CYS A 223 -1.15 -1.61 -8.08
C CYS A 223 -0.29 -2.44 -7.12
N GLU A 224 -0.47 -2.19 -5.82
CA GLU A 224 0.39 -2.76 -4.77
C GLU A 224 -0.32 -2.76 -3.41
N ILE A 225 0.02 -3.75 -2.55
CA ILE A 225 -0.37 -3.78 -1.15
C ILE A 225 0.87 -3.60 -0.27
N ASN A 226 0.82 -2.64 0.64
CA ASN A 226 1.91 -2.26 1.53
C ASN A 226 1.58 -2.63 2.98
N THR A 227 2.40 -3.50 3.57
CA THR A 227 2.25 -3.97 4.97
C THR A 227 2.94 -3.07 6.00
N SER A 228 3.74 -2.12 5.52
CA SER A 228 4.40 -1.09 6.33
C SER A 228 4.51 0.21 5.54
N PRO A 229 3.37 0.84 5.24
CA PRO A 229 3.39 2.11 4.53
C PRO A 229 4.16 3.15 5.34
N GLN A 230 4.79 4.09 4.63
CA GLN A 230 5.50 5.20 5.28
C GLN A 230 4.54 5.98 6.17
N LEU A 231 4.99 6.29 7.37
CA LEU A 231 4.22 7.01 8.37
C LEU A 231 4.81 8.41 8.55
N GLU A 232 4.08 9.41 8.08
CA GLU A 232 4.44 10.80 8.23
C GLU A 232 3.24 11.59 8.74
N GLY A 233 3.47 12.53 9.65
CA GLY A 233 2.46 13.47 10.12
C GLY A 233 1.13 12.80 10.49
N TYR A 234 0.08 13.16 9.76
CA TYR A 234 -1.27 12.68 10.01
C TYR A 234 -1.44 11.16 9.84
N THR A 235 -0.70 10.54 8.92
CA THR A 235 -0.74 9.08 8.73
C THR A 235 -0.26 8.35 9.99
N ALA A 236 0.85 8.83 10.59
CA ALA A 236 1.38 8.26 11.82
C ALA A 236 0.37 8.37 12.97
N GLN A 237 -0.31 9.52 13.09
CA GLN A 237 -1.35 9.71 14.08
C GLN A 237 -2.51 8.71 13.91
N ARG A 238 -3.01 8.52 12.68
CA ARG A 238 -4.12 7.61 12.41
C ARG A 238 -3.77 6.15 12.76
N TYR A 239 -2.57 5.69 12.40
CA TYR A 239 -2.13 4.36 12.81
C TYR A 239 -1.89 4.23 14.31
N ALA A 240 -1.41 5.27 14.97
CA ALA A 240 -1.24 5.26 16.41
C ALA A 240 -2.60 5.14 17.14
N GLU A 241 -3.62 5.86 16.71
CA GLU A 241 -4.99 5.76 17.22
C GLU A 241 -5.56 4.35 17.00
N TYR A 242 -5.35 3.80 15.81
CA TYR A 242 -5.79 2.47 15.46
C TYR A 242 -5.07 1.38 16.28
N PHE A 243 -3.76 1.47 16.47
CA PHE A 243 -3.01 0.51 17.29
C PHE A 243 -3.36 0.60 18.77
N ASP A 244 -3.58 1.81 19.31
CA ASP A 244 -4.08 1.97 20.69
C ASP A 244 -5.44 1.28 20.86
N TRP A 245 -6.31 1.40 19.87
CA TRP A 245 -7.59 0.69 19.86
C TRP A 245 -7.39 -0.84 19.82
N LEU A 246 -6.54 -1.38 18.93
CA LEU A 246 -6.23 -2.81 18.85
C LEU A 246 -5.72 -3.38 20.18
N ILE A 247 -4.78 -2.66 20.81
CA ILE A 247 -4.16 -3.10 22.05
C ILE A 247 -5.18 -3.13 23.20
N ARG A 248 -6.08 -2.14 23.25
CA ARG A 248 -7.09 -2.05 24.32
C ARG A 248 -8.21 -3.06 24.18
N THR A 249 -8.65 -3.30 22.95
CA THR A 249 -9.84 -4.12 22.71
C THR A 249 -9.51 -5.57 22.41
N LYS A 250 -8.30 -5.86 21.93
CA LYS A 250 -7.90 -7.16 21.34
C LYS A 250 -8.92 -7.61 20.27
N GLU A 251 -9.56 -6.65 19.61
CA GLU A 251 -10.64 -6.88 18.68
C GLU A 251 -10.12 -7.52 17.39
N THR A 252 -10.75 -8.58 16.95
CA THR A 252 -10.47 -9.27 15.68
C THR A 252 -11.53 -9.00 14.61
N ARG A 253 -12.51 -8.14 14.92
CA ARG A 253 -13.61 -7.75 14.04
C ARG A 253 -13.39 -6.34 13.48
N HIS A 254 -14.39 -5.77 12.83
CA HIS A 254 -14.30 -4.47 12.18
C HIS A 254 -14.09 -3.30 13.17
N PHE A 255 -13.09 -2.48 12.88
CA PHE A 255 -12.82 -1.23 13.59
C PHE A 255 -13.84 -0.15 13.22
N GLU A 256 -14.46 0.50 14.20
CA GLU A 256 -15.30 1.67 13.98
C GLU A 256 -14.53 2.94 14.33
N ILE A 257 -14.39 3.83 13.35
CA ILE A 257 -13.79 5.15 13.58
C ILE A 257 -14.79 5.96 14.40
N PRO A 258 -14.42 6.45 15.61
CA PRO A 258 -15.30 7.29 16.38
C PRO A 258 -15.76 8.52 15.59
N PRO A 259 -17.06 8.89 15.63
CA PRO A 259 -17.61 9.98 14.82
C PRO A 259 -16.95 11.35 15.08
N ASP A 260 -16.51 11.60 16.30
CA ASP A 260 -15.83 12.83 16.71
C ASP A 260 -14.44 12.99 16.09
N LEU A 261 -13.73 11.88 15.83
CA LEU A 261 -12.43 11.89 15.16
C LEU A 261 -12.56 12.14 13.67
N SER A 262 -13.64 11.65 13.03
CA SER A 262 -13.90 11.90 11.61
C SER A 262 -14.24 13.37 11.32
N ALA A 263 -14.84 14.07 12.27
CA ALA A 263 -15.27 15.47 12.11
C ALA A 263 -14.20 16.51 12.46
N ARG A 264 -13.38 16.26 13.51
CA ARG A 264 -12.39 17.25 14.00
C ARG A 264 -11.20 17.47 13.06
N HIS A 265 -10.81 16.47 12.27
CA HIS A 265 -9.61 16.56 11.43
C HIS A 265 -9.84 17.12 10.03
N MET A 266 -11.10 17.37 9.63
CA MET A 266 -11.39 18.01 8.35
C MET A 266 -11.06 19.53 8.31
N TYR A 267 -10.81 20.15 9.46
CA TYR A 267 -10.64 21.62 9.56
C TYR A 267 -9.19 22.09 9.78
N LEU A 268 -8.25 21.20 10.06
CA LEU A 268 -6.87 21.62 10.37
C LEU A 268 -5.91 21.66 9.16
N SER A 269 -6.34 21.26 7.97
CA SER A 269 -5.51 21.32 6.75
C SER A 269 -5.78 22.53 5.84
N THR A 270 -6.65 23.46 6.23
CA THR A 270 -6.97 24.64 5.41
C THR A 270 -6.38 25.96 5.97
N GLY A 271 -5.40 25.91 6.82
CA GLY A 271 -4.78 27.07 7.45
C GLY A 271 -3.26 27.11 7.27
N SER A 272 -2.83 27.73 6.23
CA SER A 272 -1.65 28.56 5.92
C SER A 272 -0.95 28.16 4.63
#